data_8be8a59f84c6f09a58a09531abe6260a
#
_entry.id   8be8a59f84c6f09a58a09531abe6260a
#
_cell.length_a   1.000
_cell.length_b   1.000
_cell.length_c   1.000
_cell.angle_alpha   90.00
_cell.angle_beta   90.00
_cell.angle_gamma   90.00
#
_symmetry.space_group_name_H-M   'P 1'
#
loop_
_entity.id
_entity.type
_entity.pdbx_description
1 polymer ?
#
loop_
_entity_poly.entity_id
_entity_poly.type
_entity_poly.pdbx_seq_one_letter_code
_entity_poly.pdbx_strand_id
1 'polypeptide(L)'
;MAQPNGVIHVLQGTYPITQQQVVNIPGLTIQGRAGALIVLQTPVVPFLCNGGDNTIDGLRMTSNDPYPVEFIQVAGEGNQILNCQIYGPEQPGDSSTWVVNRGFVTQGNATNLLVRDNIFHTLRQAAYLNPGSTGTIMQNVTYNTRGYVVDQATFLFSGNSWGLPANAVDIALLAGTTSGAPYDPLSALEASNSSATISDQR
;
A
#
# COMPACT_ATOMS: atom_id res chain seq x y z
N MET A 1 15.41 -23.33 -0.60
CA MET A 1 14.47 -22.60 -1.46
C MET A 1 13.11 -22.58 -0.77
N ALA A 2 12.40 -21.46 -0.82
CA ALA A 2 11.04 -21.39 -0.33
C ALA A 2 10.13 -22.35 -1.12
N GLN A 3 9.10 -22.86 -0.47
CA GLN A 3 8.13 -23.79 -1.05
C GLN A 3 6.77 -23.08 -1.17
N PRO A 4 5.88 -23.50 -2.06
CA PRO A 4 4.49 -23.03 -2.07
C PRO A 4 3.86 -23.17 -0.68
N ASN A 5 3.08 -22.14 -0.28
CA ASN A 5 2.49 -22.01 1.06
C ASN A 5 3.49 -22.01 2.22
N GLY A 6 4.75 -21.74 1.92
CA GLY A 6 5.80 -21.63 2.94
C GLY A 6 5.77 -20.30 3.68
N VAL A 7 6.52 -20.22 4.78
CA VAL A 7 6.68 -18.98 5.56
C VAL A 7 8.16 -18.63 5.68
N ILE A 8 8.52 -17.42 5.30
CA ILE A 8 9.85 -16.84 5.54
C ILE A 8 9.72 -15.90 6.74
N HIS A 9 10.41 -16.21 7.83
CA HIS A 9 10.48 -15.32 8.98
C HIS A 9 11.63 -14.33 8.83
N VAL A 10 11.30 -13.05 8.77
CA VAL A 10 12.28 -11.96 8.84
C VAL A 10 12.50 -11.65 10.31
N LEU A 11 13.64 -12.05 10.85
CA LEU A 11 13.96 -11.89 12.27
C LEU A 11 14.23 -10.43 12.64
N GLN A 12 14.40 -10.15 13.94
CA GLN A 12 14.82 -8.84 14.41
C GLN A 12 16.14 -8.42 13.73
N GLY A 13 16.18 -7.20 13.21
CA GLY A 13 17.36 -6.63 12.55
C GLY A 13 17.00 -5.58 11.52
N THR A 14 18.03 -4.91 10.98
CA THR A 14 17.89 -3.95 9.89
C THR A 14 18.43 -4.57 8.60
N TYR A 15 17.61 -4.59 7.58
CA TYR A 15 17.89 -5.24 6.31
C TYR A 15 17.95 -4.20 5.18
N PRO A 16 19.16 -3.81 4.73
CA PRO A 16 19.29 -2.93 3.59
C PRO A 16 18.86 -3.65 2.30
N ILE A 17 18.01 -3.01 1.51
CA ILE A 17 17.58 -3.52 0.21
C ILE A 17 18.15 -2.64 -0.89
N THR A 18 18.89 -3.27 -1.79
CA THR A 18 19.47 -2.66 -3.00
C THR A 18 19.04 -3.37 -4.27
N GLN A 19 18.27 -4.46 -4.14
CA GLN A 19 17.76 -5.27 -5.25
C GLN A 19 16.32 -5.68 -4.98
N GLN A 20 15.56 -5.83 -6.07
CA GLN A 20 14.17 -6.30 -5.98
C GLN A 20 14.11 -7.76 -5.52
N GLN A 21 13.20 -8.01 -4.59
CA GLN A 21 12.83 -9.36 -4.16
C GLN A 21 11.54 -9.77 -4.88
N VAL A 22 11.64 -10.77 -5.74
CA VAL A 22 10.50 -11.28 -6.50
C VAL A 22 9.83 -12.42 -5.73
N VAL A 23 8.59 -12.18 -5.31
CA VAL A 23 7.75 -13.13 -4.56
C VAL A 23 6.81 -13.81 -5.55
N ASN A 24 7.32 -14.81 -6.27
CA ASN A 24 6.60 -15.49 -7.35
C ASN A 24 6.20 -16.95 -7.02
N ILE A 25 6.39 -17.36 -5.77
CA ILE A 25 5.98 -18.69 -5.30
C ILE A 25 4.56 -18.57 -4.73
N PRO A 26 3.57 -19.30 -5.23
CA PRO A 26 2.19 -19.20 -4.76
C PRO A 26 2.04 -19.48 -3.26
N GLY A 27 1.24 -18.67 -2.58
CA GLY A 27 0.93 -18.79 -1.17
C GLY A 27 2.08 -18.50 -0.22
N LEU A 28 3.20 -17.93 -0.69
CA LEU A 28 4.34 -17.62 0.17
C LEU A 28 4.01 -16.47 1.12
N THR A 29 4.27 -16.67 2.40
CA THR A 29 4.19 -15.64 3.43
C THR A 29 5.59 -15.13 3.80
N ILE A 30 5.78 -13.80 3.74
CA ILE A 30 6.96 -13.12 4.32
C ILE A 30 6.49 -12.45 5.59
N GLN A 31 6.92 -12.96 6.74
CA GLN A 31 6.47 -12.51 8.05
C GLN A 31 7.60 -11.83 8.83
N GLY A 32 7.40 -10.55 9.14
CA GLY A 32 8.28 -9.78 10.02
C GLY A 32 8.10 -10.16 11.49
N ARG A 33 9.19 -10.39 12.19
CA ARG A 33 9.20 -10.48 13.66
C ARG A 33 9.41 -9.08 14.25
N ALA A 34 9.05 -8.91 15.51
CA ALA A 34 9.22 -7.64 16.21
C ALA A 34 10.66 -7.12 16.05
N GLY A 35 10.79 -5.87 15.58
CA GLY A 35 12.08 -5.23 15.31
C GLY A 35 12.71 -5.57 13.95
N ALA A 36 12.01 -6.30 13.05
CA ALA A 36 12.40 -6.44 11.66
C ALA A 36 12.18 -5.11 10.91
N LEU A 37 13.23 -4.53 10.34
CA LEU A 37 13.19 -3.28 9.58
C LEU A 37 13.85 -3.45 8.22
N ILE A 38 13.09 -3.23 7.18
CA ILE A 38 13.56 -3.17 5.79
C ILE A 38 13.91 -1.72 5.46
N VAL A 39 15.12 -1.47 4.95
CA VAL A 39 15.57 -0.12 4.58
C VAL A 39 15.98 -0.12 3.11
N LEU A 40 15.18 0.53 2.27
CA LEU A 40 15.51 0.74 0.86
C LEU A 40 16.66 1.74 0.72
N GLN A 41 17.70 1.37 -0.01
CA GLN A 41 18.91 2.18 -0.19
C GLN A 41 19.21 2.55 -1.65
N THR A 42 18.36 2.15 -2.58
CA THR A 42 18.45 2.47 -4.02
C THR A 42 17.04 2.58 -4.61
N PRO A 43 16.84 3.25 -5.75
CA PRO A 43 15.52 3.41 -6.36
C PRO A 43 15.03 2.12 -7.05
N VAL A 44 14.85 1.05 -6.28
CA VAL A 44 14.27 -0.22 -6.75
C VAL A 44 13.02 -0.56 -5.95
N VAL A 45 12.06 -1.24 -6.55
CA VAL A 45 10.89 -1.77 -5.84
C VAL A 45 11.34 -2.92 -4.95
N PRO A 46 11.28 -2.81 -3.61
CA PRO A 46 11.77 -3.86 -2.72
C PRO A 46 11.08 -5.20 -2.92
N PHE A 47 9.74 -5.21 -3.01
CA PHE A 47 8.97 -6.45 -3.14
C PHE A 47 8.06 -6.40 -4.36
N LEU A 48 8.22 -7.36 -5.27
CA LEU A 48 7.29 -7.64 -6.35
C LEU A 48 6.54 -8.94 -6.02
N CYS A 49 5.26 -8.83 -5.62
CA CYS A 49 4.40 -9.97 -5.32
C CYS A 49 3.58 -10.30 -6.57
N ASN A 50 3.92 -11.39 -7.25
CA ASN A 50 3.25 -11.83 -8.49
C ASN A 50 2.93 -13.33 -8.54
N GLY A 51 3.15 -14.05 -7.45
CA GLY A 51 2.90 -15.49 -7.37
C GLY A 51 1.44 -15.88 -7.10
N GLY A 52 0.60 -14.93 -6.69
CA GLY A 52 -0.76 -15.19 -6.20
C GLY A 52 -0.77 -15.73 -4.77
N ASP A 53 -1.82 -15.37 -4.01
CA ASP A 53 -2.01 -15.74 -2.59
C ASP A 53 -0.80 -15.44 -1.68
N ASN A 54 0.10 -14.54 -2.10
CA ASN A 54 1.25 -14.17 -1.30
C ASN A 54 0.84 -13.21 -0.17
N THR A 55 1.50 -13.32 0.96
CA THR A 55 1.28 -12.46 2.11
C THR A 55 2.57 -11.76 2.55
N ILE A 56 2.51 -10.43 2.66
CA ILE A 56 3.51 -9.62 3.37
C ILE A 56 2.89 -9.23 4.70
N ASP A 57 3.45 -9.70 5.81
CA ASP A 57 2.88 -9.57 7.15
C ASP A 57 3.89 -9.01 8.16
N GLY A 58 3.50 -8.00 8.92
CA GLY A 58 4.24 -7.52 10.08
C GLY A 58 5.59 -6.86 9.80
N LEU A 59 5.88 -6.43 8.58
CA LEU A 59 7.12 -5.76 8.24
C LEU A 59 7.06 -4.25 8.54
N ARG A 60 8.17 -3.71 9.03
CA ARG A 60 8.43 -2.27 8.99
C ARG A 60 9.32 -1.97 7.79
N MET A 61 8.93 -0.99 6.97
CA MET A 61 9.65 -0.63 5.75
C MET A 61 9.85 0.88 5.67
N THR A 62 11.07 1.29 5.36
CA THR A 62 11.41 2.69 5.10
C THR A 62 12.52 2.79 4.05
N SER A 63 12.94 4.01 3.73
CA SER A 63 14.08 4.28 2.86
C SER A 63 15.00 5.34 3.47
N ASN A 64 16.26 5.31 3.09
CA ASN A 64 17.24 6.34 3.50
C ASN A 64 17.10 7.64 2.70
N ASP A 65 16.41 7.60 1.56
CA ASP A 65 16.13 8.72 0.67
C ASP A 65 14.71 8.59 0.09
N PRO A 66 14.02 9.67 -0.28
CA PRO A 66 12.70 9.59 -0.91
C PRO A 66 12.82 9.15 -2.37
N TYR A 67 13.08 7.88 -2.60
CA TYR A 67 13.14 7.31 -3.95
C TYR A 67 11.77 7.30 -4.64
N PRO A 68 11.70 7.62 -5.97
CA PRO A 68 10.44 7.65 -6.72
C PRO A 68 9.94 6.23 -7.08
N VAL A 69 9.79 5.37 -6.09
CA VAL A 69 9.35 3.99 -6.24
C VAL A 69 8.36 3.62 -5.13
N GLU A 70 7.63 2.54 -5.32
CA GLU A 70 6.81 1.90 -4.30
C GLU A 70 7.59 0.88 -3.49
N PHE A 71 7.16 0.64 -2.24
CA PHE A 71 7.73 -0.42 -1.39
C PHE A 71 7.25 -1.81 -1.79
N ILE A 72 5.98 -1.92 -2.23
CA ILE A 72 5.40 -3.19 -2.67
C ILE A 72 4.69 -2.99 -4.00
N GLN A 73 5.04 -3.76 -5.00
CA GLN A 73 4.29 -3.89 -6.24
C GLN A 73 3.52 -5.20 -6.23
N VAL A 74 2.21 -5.13 -6.51
CA VAL A 74 1.31 -6.29 -6.42
C VAL A 74 0.76 -6.62 -7.79
N ALA A 75 0.87 -7.89 -8.18
CA ALA A 75 0.27 -8.48 -9.36
C ALA A 75 -0.32 -9.87 -9.02
N GLY A 76 -1.28 -10.35 -9.80
CA GLY A 76 -1.93 -11.62 -9.54
C GLY A 76 -3.03 -11.58 -8.48
N GLU A 77 -3.63 -12.73 -8.22
CA GLU A 77 -4.82 -12.86 -7.40
C GLU A 77 -4.49 -13.15 -5.93
N GLY A 78 -5.36 -12.67 -5.02
CA GLY A 78 -5.42 -13.11 -3.62
C GLY A 78 -4.28 -12.64 -2.72
N ASN A 79 -3.40 -11.75 -3.21
CA ASN A 79 -2.29 -11.27 -2.38
C ASN A 79 -2.77 -10.46 -1.17
N GLN A 80 -1.95 -10.40 -0.12
CA GLN A 80 -2.28 -9.73 1.13
C GLN A 80 -1.12 -8.87 1.65
N ILE A 81 -1.44 -7.67 2.16
CA ILE A 81 -0.51 -6.79 2.88
C ILE A 81 -1.13 -6.54 4.25
N LEU A 82 -0.52 -7.11 5.29
CA LEU A 82 -1.10 -7.17 6.62
C LEU A 82 -0.14 -6.64 7.68
N ASN A 83 -0.67 -5.92 8.68
CA ASN A 83 0.06 -5.53 9.89
C ASN A 83 1.41 -4.82 9.66
N CYS A 84 1.60 -4.22 8.48
CA CYS A 84 2.84 -3.55 8.11
C CYS A 84 2.85 -2.07 8.54
N GLN A 85 4.05 -1.54 8.79
CA GLN A 85 4.28 -0.11 8.88
C GLN A 85 5.19 0.32 7.73
N ILE A 86 4.67 1.13 6.80
CA ILE A 86 5.39 1.56 5.60
C ILE A 86 5.46 3.08 5.59
N TYR A 87 6.68 3.62 5.59
CA TYR A 87 6.88 5.06 5.68
C TYR A 87 8.14 5.52 4.95
N GLY A 88 8.10 6.75 4.45
CA GLY A 88 9.25 7.40 3.82
C GLY A 88 10.05 8.28 4.80
N PRO A 89 11.18 8.83 4.37
CA PRO A 89 11.84 9.93 5.05
C PRO A 89 11.02 11.21 4.93
N GLU A 90 11.20 12.13 5.89
CA GLU A 90 10.56 13.45 5.86
C GLU A 90 10.95 14.22 4.61
N GLN A 91 9.98 14.90 4.00
CA GLN A 91 10.15 15.77 2.86
C GLN A 91 9.52 17.14 3.17
N PRO A 92 10.09 18.24 2.67
CA PRO A 92 9.54 19.57 2.94
C PRO A 92 8.22 19.81 2.19
N GLY A 93 7.37 20.63 2.77
CA GLY A 93 6.13 21.08 2.15
C GLY A 93 5.00 20.07 2.17
N ASP A 94 3.99 20.31 1.35
CA ASP A 94 2.80 19.48 1.25
C ASP A 94 3.09 18.15 0.54
N SER A 95 2.54 17.05 1.06
CA SER A 95 2.76 15.71 0.52
C SER A 95 2.38 15.57 -0.96
N SER A 96 1.50 16.44 -1.48
CA SER A 96 1.15 16.47 -2.90
C SER A 96 2.28 16.94 -3.81
N THR A 97 3.36 17.49 -3.26
CA THR A 97 4.54 17.98 -4.01
C THR A 97 5.77 17.09 -3.86
N TRP A 98 5.71 16.10 -2.98
CA TRP A 98 6.84 15.23 -2.66
C TRP A 98 7.27 14.33 -3.83
N VAL A 99 8.47 13.79 -3.75
CA VAL A 99 8.93 12.70 -4.62
C VAL A 99 7.90 11.56 -4.57
N VAL A 100 7.62 10.97 -5.73
CA VAL A 100 6.54 9.98 -5.89
C VAL A 100 6.96 8.62 -5.31
N ASN A 101 7.09 8.57 -3.98
CA ASN A 101 7.24 7.33 -3.23
C ASN A 101 5.87 6.84 -2.75
N ARG A 102 5.66 5.53 -2.73
CA ARG A 102 4.37 4.93 -2.41
C ARG A 102 4.52 3.74 -1.47
N GLY A 103 3.50 3.51 -0.63
CA GLY A 103 3.44 2.30 0.18
C GLY A 103 3.31 1.05 -0.71
N PHE A 104 2.31 1.05 -1.60
CA PHE A 104 2.18 -0.01 -2.60
C PHE A 104 1.54 0.49 -3.91
N VAL A 105 1.72 -0.29 -4.97
CA VAL A 105 1.11 -0.08 -6.28
C VAL A 105 0.54 -1.41 -6.78
N THR A 106 -0.67 -1.39 -7.33
CA THR A 106 -1.24 -2.57 -8.01
C THR A 106 -0.90 -2.57 -9.49
N GLN A 107 -0.71 -3.75 -10.07
CA GLN A 107 -0.79 -3.97 -11.51
C GLN A 107 -2.23 -4.25 -11.92
N GLY A 108 -2.58 -4.07 -13.20
CA GLY A 108 -3.95 -4.27 -13.68
C GLY A 108 -4.53 -5.68 -13.51
N ASN A 109 -3.69 -6.68 -13.26
CA ASN A 109 -4.07 -8.05 -12.97
C ASN A 109 -4.06 -8.38 -11.45
N ALA A 110 -3.86 -7.41 -10.57
CA ALA A 110 -3.99 -7.60 -9.15
C ALA A 110 -5.47 -7.66 -8.77
N THR A 111 -5.96 -8.85 -8.44
CA THR A 111 -7.37 -9.08 -8.10
C THR A 111 -7.50 -9.66 -6.68
N ASN A 112 -8.62 -9.36 -6.02
CA ASN A 112 -8.88 -9.80 -4.65
C ASN A 112 -7.76 -9.45 -3.64
N LEU A 113 -7.06 -8.31 -3.86
CA LEU A 113 -6.01 -7.85 -2.94
C LEU A 113 -6.62 -7.46 -1.59
N LEU A 114 -6.06 -7.96 -0.48
CA LEU A 114 -6.40 -7.54 0.87
C LEU A 114 -5.28 -6.66 1.47
N VAL A 115 -5.62 -5.43 1.86
CA VAL A 115 -4.73 -4.51 2.58
C VAL A 115 -5.35 -4.16 3.91
N ARG A 116 -4.83 -4.71 5.01
CA ARG A 116 -5.50 -4.61 6.31
C ARG A 116 -4.53 -4.41 7.46
N ASP A 117 -4.97 -3.62 8.45
CA ASP A 117 -4.25 -3.38 9.71
C ASP A 117 -2.84 -2.78 9.52
N ASN A 118 -2.64 -1.99 8.44
CA ASN A 118 -1.36 -1.36 8.17
C ASN A 118 -1.33 0.10 8.62
N ILE A 119 -0.11 0.63 8.77
CA ILE A 119 0.15 2.06 8.98
C ILE A 119 0.98 2.57 7.79
N PHE A 120 0.44 3.55 7.07
CA PHE A 120 1.13 4.24 5.98
C PHE A 120 1.33 5.71 6.36
N HIS A 121 2.57 6.20 6.34
CA HIS A 121 2.80 7.61 6.64
C HIS A 121 4.06 8.16 5.98
N THR A 122 4.12 9.50 5.87
CA THR A 122 5.28 10.23 5.34
C THR A 122 5.67 9.71 3.95
N LEU A 123 4.67 9.51 3.10
CA LEU A 123 4.78 9.03 1.73
C LEU A 123 4.04 9.99 0.80
N ARG A 124 4.46 10.08 -0.46
CA ARG A 124 3.67 10.79 -1.47
C ARG A 124 2.25 10.22 -1.54
N GLN A 125 2.11 8.89 -1.49
CA GLN A 125 0.84 8.19 -1.52
C GLN A 125 0.90 6.91 -0.68
N ALA A 126 -0.17 6.61 0.05
CA ALA A 126 -0.31 5.30 0.69
C ALA A 126 -0.36 4.20 -0.38
N ALA A 127 -1.14 4.43 -1.46
CA ALA A 127 -1.19 3.54 -2.61
C ALA A 127 -1.58 4.25 -3.91
N TYR A 128 -1.23 3.61 -5.03
CA TYR A 128 -1.79 3.88 -6.35
C TYR A 128 -2.40 2.59 -6.89
N LEU A 129 -3.71 2.62 -7.12
CA LEU A 129 -4.51 1.49 -7.55
C LEU A 129 -4.76 1.63 -9.06
N ASN A 130 -4.02 0.85 -9.84
CA ASN A 130 -4.04 0.92 -11.31
C ASN A 130 -5.31 0.33 -11.93
N PRO A 131 -5.67 0.72 -13.16
CA PRO A 131 -6.85 0.24 -13.86
C PRO A 131 -6.99 -1.28 -13.87
N GLY A 132 -8.22 -1.76 -13.63
CA GLY A 132 -8.57 -3.17 -13.64
C GLY A 132 -8.23 -3.94 -12.35
N SER A 133 -7.48 -3.34 -11.41
CA SER A 133 -7.21 -4.00 -10.14
C SER A 133 -8.42 -3.95 -9.20
N THR A 134 -8.53 -4.97 -8.33
CA THR A 134 -9.64 -5.11 -7.38
C THR A 134 -9.17 -5.54 -6.00
N GLY A 135 -9.94 -5.22 -4.96
CA GLY A 135 -9.60 -5.67 -3.61
C GLY A 135 -10.35 -4.97 -2.49
N THR A 136 -9.80 -5.09 -1.29
CA THR A 136 -10.31 -4.49 -0.06
C THR A 136 -9.18 -3.79 0.70
N ILE A 137 -9.42 -2.54 1.09
CA ILE A 137 -8.51 -1.72 1.92
C ILE A 137 -9.26 -1.39 3.20
N MET A 138 -8.87 -2.00 4.31
CA MET A 138 -9.65 -1.89 5.53
C MET A 138 -8.80 -1.80 6.79
N GLN A 139 -9.31 -1.07 7.79
CA GLN A 139 -8.69 -0.98 9.12
C GLN A 139 -7.23 -0.46 9.09
N ASN A 140 -6.86 0.31 8.05
CA ASN A 140 -5.52 0.92 8.00
C ASN A 140 -5.54 2.31 8.62
N VAL A 141 -4.38 2.74 9.10
CA VAL A 141 -4.12 4.11 9.54
C VAL A 141 -3.23 4.79 8.50
N THR A 142 -3.65 5.95 7.98
CA THR A 142 -2.88 6.67 6.95
C THR A 142 -2.80 8.15 7.31
N TYR A 143 -1.59 8.71 7.32
CA TYR A 143 -1.38 10.13 7.62
C TYR A 143 -0.10 10.68 6.98
N ASN A 144 -0.04 12.02 6.85
CA ASN A 144 1.10 12.69 6.23
C ASN A 144 1.41 12.12 4.84
N THR A 145 0.36 11.98 4.02
CA THR A 145 0.44 11.45 2.64
C THR A 145 -0.55 12.20 1.74
N ARG A 146 -0.62 11.83 0.47
CA ARG A 146 -1.73 12.16 -0.42
C ARG A 146 -2.76 11.00 -0.47
N GLY A 147 -2.84 10.15 0.54
CA GLY A 147 -3.82 9.09 0.66
C GLY A 147 -3.74 8.00 -0.41
N TYR A 148 -4.90 7.42 -0.70
CA TYR A 148 -5.09 6.38 -1.71
C TYR A 148 -5.56 6.99 -3.02
N VAL A 149 -4.90 6.66 -4.13
CA VAL A 149 -5.30 7.08 -5.47
C VAL A 149 -5.94 5.90 -6.20
N VAL A 150 -7.18 6.07 -6.62
CA VAL A 150 -7.96 5.08 -7.37
C VAL A 150 -8.02 5.51 -8.82
N ASP A 151 -7.38 4.75 -9.69
CA ASP A 151 -7.37 4.96 -11.14
C ASP A 151 -8.07 3.80 -11.84
N GLN A 152 -9.36 3.96 -12.13
CA GLN A 152 -10.17 2.94 -12.83
C GLN A 152 -10.08 1.54 -12.19
N ALA A 153 -9.89 1.49 -10.88
CA ALA A 153 -9.80 0.29 -10.06
C ALA A 153 -11.09 0.12 -9.23
N THR A 154 -11.32 -1.05 -8.66
CA THR A 154 -12.50 -1.32 -7.84
C THR A 154 -12.09 -1.87 -6.48
N PHE A 155 -12.10 -1.01 -5.46
CA PHE A 155 -11.70 -1.36 -4.09
C PHE A 155 -12.77 -0.98 -3.07
N LEU A 156 -13.07 -1.93 -2.18
CA LEU A 156 -13.86 -1.64 -0.99
C LEU A 156 -12.98 -0.98 0.07
N PHE A 157 -13.34 0.23 0.50
CA PHE A 157 -12.69 0.92 1.62
C PHE A 157 -13.59 0.84 2.85
N SER A 158 -13.06 0.37 3.99
CA SER A 158 -13.86 0.22 5.21
C SER A 158 -13.01 0.32 6.47
N GLY A 159 -13.48 1.09 7.44
CA GLY A 159 -12.85 1.19 8.76
C GLY A 159 -11.45 1.79 8.77
N ASN A 160 -11.03 2.46 7.68
CA ASN A 160 -9.76 3.15 7.67
C ASN A 160 -9.85 4.44 8.50
N SER A 161 -8.72 4.87 9.04
CA SER A 161 -8.60 6.06 9.87
C SER A 161 -7.40 6.91 9.45
N TRP A 162 -7.46 8.19 9.82
CA TRP A 162 -6.51 9.21 9.38
C TRP A 162 -5.83 9.83 10.60
N GLY A 163 -4.50 9.96 10.54
CA GLY A 163 -3.71 10.50 11.63
C GLY A 163 -3.26 11.95 11.38
N LEU A 164 -2.27 12.38 12.16
CA LEU A 164 -1.66 13.69 12.05
C LEU A 164 -0.14 13.58 11.80
N PRO A 165 0.45 14.44 10.96
CA PRO A 165 -0.19 15.47 10.12
C PRO A 165 -1.24 14.87 9.16
N ALA A 166 -2.28 15.65 8.84
CA ALA A 166 -3.34 15.19 7.96
C ALA A 166 -2.82 14.83 6.55
N ASN A 167 -3.54 13.97 5.85
CA ASN A 167 -3.31 13.76 4.43
C ASN A 167 -3.73 14.97 3.61
N ALA A 168 -3.12 15.19 2.44
CA ALA A 168 -3.60 16.21 1.49
C ALA A 168 -5.01 15.84 0.96
N VAL A 169 -5.29 14.54 0.82
CA VAL A 169 -6.59 13.93 0.57
C VAL A 169 -6.53 12.49 1.03
N ASP A 170 -7.63 11.91 1.52
CA ASP A 170 -7.60 10.54 2.01
C ASP A 170 -7.87 9.52 0.90
N ILE A 171 -8.85 9.81 0.03
CA ILE A 171 -9.20 8.96 -1.12
C ILE A 171 -9.41 9.86 -2.34
N ALA A 172 -8.65 9.65 -3.40
CA ALA A 172 -8.80 10.34 -4.68
C ALA A 172 -9.32 9.36 -5.74
N LEU A 173 -10.52 9.64 -6.27
CA LEU A 173 -11.14 8.89 -7.37
C LEU A 173 -10.84 9.62 -8.68
N LEU A 174 -9.99 9.04 -9.52
CA LEU A 174 -9.57 9.67 -10.77
C LEU A 174 -10.61 9.48 -11.88
N ALA A 175 -10.49 10.28 -12.94
CA ALA A 175 -11.34 10.22 -14.13
C ALA A 175 -11.42 8.80 -14.72
N GLY A 176 -12.63 8.35 -15.02
CA GLY A 176 -12.88 7.01 -15.55
C GLY A 176 -13.02 5.90 -14.48
N THR A 177 -12.82 6.21 -13.19
CA THR A 177 -13.17 5.29 -12.11
C THR A 177 -14.70 5.09 -12.10
N THR A 178 -15.13 3.85 -11.82
CA THR A 178 -16.54 3.47 -11.89
C THR A 178 -17.45 4.34 -11.00
N SER A 179 -18.65 4.63 -11.48
CA SER A 179 -19.76 5.19 -10.70
C SER A 179 -20.57 4.05 -10.07
N GLY A 180 -21.27 4.33 -8.97
CA GLY A 180 -21.98 3.32 -8.19
C GLY A 180 -21.10 2.69 -7.12
N ALA A 181 -21.53 1.53 -6.61
CA ALA A 181 -20.76 0.81 -5.60
C ALA A 181 -19.39 0.34 -6.14
N PRO A 182 -18.34 0.36 -5.32
CA PRO A 182 -18.33 0.65 -3.87
C PRO A 182 -18.17 2.14 -3.52
N TYR A 183 -18.15 3.06 -4.46
CA TYR A 183 -17.80 4.46 -4.21
C TYR A 183 -19.01 5.38 -3.98
N ASP A 184 -20.19 5.01 -4.43
CA ASP A 184 -21.37 5.83 -4.28
C ASP A 184 -22.39 5.21 -3.31
N PRO A 185 -23.10 6.03 -2.51
CA PRO A 185 -22.91 7.47 -2.43
C PRO A 185 -21.60 7.84 -1.68
N LEU A 186 -20.95 8.93 -2.10
CA LEU A 186 -19.70 9.40 -1.47
C LEU A 186 -19.82 9.58 0.04
N SER A 187 -20.99 10.01 0.53
CA SER A 187 -21.25 10.15 1.97
C SER A 187 -21.16 8.82 2.74
N ALA A 188 -21.49 7.69 2.11
CA ALA A 188 -21.33 6.37 2.72
C ALA A 188 -19.86 5.94 2.73
N LEU A 189 -19.13 6.21 1.64
CA LEU A 189 -17.70 5.98 1.58
C LEU A 189 -16.96 6.83 2.63
N GLU A 190 -17.28 8.11 2.76
CA GLU A 190 -16.75 9.00 3.77
C GLU A 190 -17.04 8.48 5.19
N ALA A 191 -18.30 8.17 5.50
CA ALA A 191 -18.72 7.73 6.83
C ALA A 191 -18.09 6.40 7.25
N SER A 192 -17.90 5.47 6.31
CA SER A 192 -17.27 4.17 6.59
C SER A 192 -15.76 4.23 6.80
N ASN A 193 -15.14 5.39 6.63
CA ASN A 193 -13.69 5.59 6.72
C ASN A 193 -13.32 6.82 7.60
N SER A 194 -13.89 6.91 8.81
CA SER A 194 -13.60 7.98 9.78
C SER A 194 -13.72 9.40 9.20
N SER A 195 -14.78 9.66 8.43
CA SER A 195 -15.02 10.94 7.77
C SER A 195 -13.88 11.34 6.80
N ALA A 196 -13.53 10.44 5.90
CA ALA A 196 -12.49 10.63 4.91
C ALA A 196 -12.69 11.88 4.05
N THR A 197 -11.64 12.61 3.76
CA THR A 197 -11.63 13.63 2.71
C THR A 197 -11.55 12.94 1.34
N ILE A 198 -12.54 13.19 0.48
CA ILE A 198 -12.63 12.55 -0.84
C ILE A 198 -12.44 13.60 -1.93
N SER A 199 -11.50 13.34 -2.85
CA SER A 199 -11.35 14.07 -4.11
C SER A 199 -12.00 13.25 -5.24
N ASP A 200 -13.18 13.65 -5.69
CA ASP A 200 -13.89 13.00 -6.79
C ASP A 200 -13.61 13.74 -8.11
N GLN A 201 -12.94 13.06 -9.02
CA GLN A 201 -12.57 13.57 -10.35
C GLN A 201 -13.16 12.70 -11.48
N ARG A 202 -14.12 11.84 -11.15
CA ARG A 202 -14.76 10.89 -12.11
C ARG A 202 -15.55 11.55 -13.21
#